data_9dc2f19b525f36b6c0cfe9448ab4614a
#
_entry.id   9dc2f19b525f36b6c0cfe9448ab4614a
#
_cell.length_a   1.000
_cell.length_b   1.000
_cell.length_c   1.000
_cell.angle_alpha   90.00
_cell.angle_beta   90.00
_cell.angle_gamma   90.00
#
_symmetry.space_group_name_H-M   'P 1'
#
loop_
_entity.id
_entity.type
_entity.pdbx_description
1 polymer ?
#
loop_
_entity_poly.entity_id
_entity_poly.type
_entity_poly.pdbx_seq_one_letter_code
_entity_poly.pdbx_strand_id
1 'polypeptide(L)'
;MKEQQSPRRVRIIGAGMGSLRLLTGEAGTAVKEAQALMGARRIVEALRPLNEGCPVLVSYRPEEMADWLEGFDWQEAVLAVSGDTGFYSGAAGAGEAFRKKGWKVELIPGISSLSWFAAAIGKPWQDMAVLSCHGRQADGAKWIAEHGLSFLLMGDLGKLLEQLEEKGCKDLHLWAGENFSGPQERIVEGDVSGLKEIHRRHPFGPLCCVIAENPFPQKETAAVPAWGLPDEAFLRGKAPMTKSEIRAVSMSKLALRPGAVCYDIGSGTGSVAVEMGLTLKHAGGQVYAVEYKPEALQLTRENVERLLGDWSGFHVVEGRAPEALKELPAPTHAFLGGSGGELQEIVKLLLEKNPQVRIVANAITPETLAQLTECRSRFAFSRWEMVQVSVTAYHPVGDYRMPRAGNPVYIVVMEGGQAECTDG
;
A
#
# COMPACT_ATOMS: atom_id res chain seq x y z
N MET A 1 -55.23 -7.58 -19.77
CA MET A 1 -54.12 -6.68 -19.36
C MET A 1 -53.49 -7.35 -18.19
N LYS A 2 -52.27 -7.86 -18.30
CA LYS A 2 -51.52 -8.32 -17.11
C LYS A 2 -51.13 -7.05 -16.33
N GLU A 3 -51.65 -6.89 -15.12
CA GLU A 3 -51.13 -5.89 -14.18
C GLU A 3 -49.62 -6.09 -14.10
N GLN A 4 -48.84 -5.07 -14.49
CA GLN A 4 -47.43 -5.02 -14.25
C GLN A 4 -47.28 -4.92 -12.74
N GLN A 5 -47.03 -6.07 -12.06
CA GLN A 5 -46.59 -6.05 -10.67
C GLN A 5 -45.38 -5.20 -10.56
N SER A 6 -45.39 -4.22 -9.69
CA SER A 6 -44.21 -3.40 -9.38
C SER A 6 -43.05 -4.33 -8.98
N PRO A 7 -41.82 -4.05 -9.42
CA PRO A 7 -40.69 -4.93 -9.11
C PRO A 7 -40.48 -5.00 -7.59
N ARG A 8 -40.28 -6.20 -7.05
CA ARG A 8 -39.94 -6.45 -5.65
C ARG A 8 -38.75 -5.61 -5.25
N ARG A 9 -38.83 -4.93 -4.11
CA ARG A 9 -37.79 -4.03 -3.62
C ARG A 9 -37.27 -4.40 -2.26
N VAL A 10 -35.95 -4.54 -2.09
CA VAL A 10 -35.29 -4.70 -0.82
C VAL A 10 -34.57 -3.41 -0.45
N ARG A 11 -34.97 -2.80 0.67
CA ARG A 11 -34.27 -1.66 1.25
C ARG A 11 -33.27 -2.18 2.29
N ILE A 12 -31.99 -1.94 2.06
CA ILE A 12 -30.95 -2.28 3.04
C ILE A 12 -30.68 -1.02 3.85
N ILE A 13 -31.00 -1.05 5.14
CA ILE A 13 -30.90 0.12 6.01
C ILE A 13 -29.78 0.00 7.02
N GLY A 14 -29.09 1.10 7.28
CA GLY A 14 -28.21 1.25 8.45
C GLY A 14 -29.04 1.53 9.70
N ALA A 15 -29.07 0.58 10.64
CA ALA A 15 -29.89 0.67 11.85
C ALA A 15 -29.14 1.33 13.03
N GLY A 16 -28.00 1.98 12.78
CA GLY A 16 -27.17 2.49 13.86
C GLY A 16 -26.70 1.36 14.79
N MET A 17 -26.55 1.66 16.07
CA MET A 17 -26.13 0.68 17.08
C MET A 17 -27.32 -0.08 17.70
N GLY A 18 -28.52 0.04 17.08
CA GLY A 18 -29.75 -0.66 17.54
C GLY A 18 -30.65 0.16 18.47
N SER A 19 -30.42 1.46 18.62
CA SER A 19 -31.32 2.38 19.29
C SER A 19 -32.26 3.08 18.30
N LEU A 20 -33.56 3.04 18.52
CA LEU A 20 -34.52 3.75 17.67
C LEU A 20 -34.25 5.27 17.59
N ARG A 21 -33.63 5.85 18.61
CA ARG A 21 -33.24 7.27 18.64
C ARG A 21 -32.20 7.66 17.58
N LEU A 22 -31.43 6.68 17.09
CA LEU A 22 -30.38 6.87 16.09
C LEU A 22 -30.78 6.37 14.71
N LEU A 23 -32.02 5.88 14.58
CA LEU A 23 -32.53 5.49 13.28
C LEU A 23 -32.87 6.73 12.46
N THR A 24 -32.43 6.79 11.21
CA THR A 24 -32.83 7.87 10.32
C THR A 24 -34.34 7.83 10.05
N GLY A 25 -34.97 8.98 9.79
CA GLY A 25 -36.40 9.05 9.51
C GLY A 25 -36.79 8.16 8.33
N GLU A 26 -35.96 8.12 7.27
CA GLU A 26 -36.17 7.28 6.10
C GLU A 26 -36.09 5.78 6.43
N ALA A 27 -35.08 5.37 7.19
CA ALA A 27 -34.95 3.99 7.64
C ALA A 27 -36.16 3.56 8.55
N GLY A 28 -36.58 4.46 9.42
CA GLY A 28 -37.78 4.23 10.24
C GLY A 28 -39.06 4.06 9.41
N THR A 29 -39.24 4.84 8.38
CA THR A 29 -40.35 4.71 7.41
C THR A 29 -40.26 3.38 6.66
N ALA A 30 -39.08 3.01 6.19
CA ALA A 30 -38.87 1.74 5.50
C ALA A 30 -39.25 0.53 6.36
N VAL A 31 -38.91 0.54 7.66
CA VAL A 31 -39.27 -0.54 8.57
C VAL A 31 -40.77 -0.61 8.78
N LYS A 32 -41.46 0.54 8.93
CA LYS A 32 -42.94 0.58 9.14
C LYS A 32 -43.70 0.04 7.93
N GLU A 33 -43.20 0.25 6.71
CA GLU A 33 -43.79 -0.19 5.45
C GLU A 33 -43.39 -1.61 5.05
N ALA A 34 -42.42 -2.20 5.74
CA ALA A 34 -41.84 -3.50 5.37
C ALA A 34 -42.88 -4.63 5.56
N GLN A 35 -42.94 -5.53 4.58
CA GLN A 35 -43.68 -6.78 4.61
C GLN A 35 -42.81 -7.96 5.06
N ALA A 36 -41.48 -7.73 5.11
CA ALA A 36 -40.49 -8.67 5.65
C ALA A 36 -39.28 -7.90 6.24
N LEU A 37 -38.81 -8.31 7.42
CA LEU A 37 -37.70 -7.70 8.13
C LEU A 37 -36.61 -8.75 8.37
N MET A 38 -35.38 -8.46 7.96
CA MET A 38 -34.22 -9.35 8.08
C MET A 38 -33.07 -8.65 8.79
N GLY A 39 -32.20 -9.42 9.44
CA GLY A 39 -30.96 -8.88 10.03
C GLY A 39 -30.49 -9.67 11.25
N ALA A 40 -29.48 -9.12 11.92
CA ALA A 40 -28.97 -9.65 13.18
C ALA A 40 -30.01 -9.59 14.27
N ARG A 41 -30.07 -10.62 15.16
CA ARG A 41 -31.08 -10.72 16.25
C ARG A 41 -31.24 -9.40 17.01
N ARG A 42 -30.15 -8.84 17.51
CA ARG A 42 -30.18 -7.59 18.29
C ARG A 42 -30.81 -6.41 17.52
N ILE A 43 -30.55 -6.30 16.24
CA ILE A 43 -31.05 -5.20 15.39
C ILE A 43 -32.53 -5.40 15.11
N VAL A 44 -32.92 -6.60 14.70
CA VAL A 44 -34.32 -6.94 14.39
C VAL A 44 -35.22 -6.77 15.62
N GLU A 45 -34.78 -7.25 16.80
CA GLU A 45 -35.51 -7.09 18.06
C GLU A 45 -35.69 -5.61 18.44
N ALA A 46 -34.66 -4.77 18.20
CA ALA A 46 -34.76 -3.34 18.46
C ALA A 46 -35.73 -2.61 17.51
N LEU A 47 -35.88 -3.09 16.27
CA LEU A 47 -36.73 -2.48 15.25
C LEU A 47 -38.18 -3.01 15.31
N ARG A 48 -38.42 -4.16 15.93
CA ARG A 48 -39.72 -4.82 16.00
C ARG A 48 -40.88 -3.93 16.51
N PRO A 49 -40.67 -3.02 17.48
CA PRO A 49 -41.75 -2.12 17.93
C PRO A 49 -42.28 -1.15 16.85
N LEU A 50 -41.53 -0.96 15.75
CA LEU A 50 -41.97 -0.12 14.63
C LEU A 50 -42.94 -0.84 13.68
N ASN A 51 -42.92 -2.20 13.67
CA ASN A 51 -43.76 -3.03 12.81
C ASN A 51 -43.91 -4.45 13.43
N GLU A 52 -44.76 -4.57 14.45
CA GLU A 52 -44.91 -5.79 15.25
C GLU A 52 -45.47 -6.99 14.47
N GLY A 53 -46.29 -6.73 13.46
CA GLY A 53 -46.89 -7.76 12.60
C GLY A 53 -46.02 -8.26 11.46
N CYS A 54 -44.85 -7.66 11.24
CA CYS A 54 -43.98 -8.00 10.15
C CYS A 54 -43.30 -9.35 10.37
N PRO A 55 -43.33 -10.28 9.39
CA PRO A 55 -42.48 -11.48 9.40
C PRO A 55 -41.01 -11.15 9.53
N VAL A 56 -40.28 -11.93 10.35
CA VAL A 56 -38.91 -11.64 10.72
C VAL A 56 -38.01 -12.83 10.45
N LEU A 57 -36.84 -12.60 9.77
CA LEU A 57 -35.77 -13.56 9.68
C LEU A 57 -34.50 -13.03 10.38
N VAL A 58 -34.01 -13.83 11.35
CA VAL A 58 -32.70 -13.58 11.97
C VAL A 58 -31.64 -14.37 11.21
N SER A 59 -30.87 -13.70 10.37
CA SER A 59 -29.79 -14.32 9.62
C SER A 59 -28.68 -13.30 9.28
N TYR A 60 -27.49 -13.82 8.91
CA TYR A 60 -26.34 -13.07 8.40
C TYR A 60 -25.96 -13.54 6.98
N ARG A 61 -26.70 -14.51 6.41
CA ARG A 61 -26.39 -15.13 5.13
C ARG A 61 -27.33 -14.59 4.06
N PRO A 62 -26.80 -13.88 3.05
CA PRO A 62 -27.64 -13.32 2.00
C PRO A 62 -28.45 -14.36 1.21
N GLU A 63 -27.89 -15.55 0.99
CA GLU A 63 -28.57 -16.63 0.28
C GLU A 63 -29.79 -17.12 1.07
N GLU A 64 -29.64 -17.35 2.37
CA GLU A 64 -30.74 -17.76 3.27
C GLU A 64 -31.85 -16.71 3.32
N MET A 65 -31.47 -15.43 3.34
CA MET A 65 -32.44 -14.32 3.28
C MET A 65 -33.20 -14.31 1.96
N ALA A 66 -32.51 -14.53 0.84
CA ALA A 66 -33.12 -14.55 -0.48
C ALA A 66 -34.09 -15.76 -0.61
N ASP A 67 -33.67 -16.94 -0.19
CA ASP A 67 -34.50 -18.14 -0.24
C ASP A 67 -35.74 -18.00 0.65
N TRP A 68 -35.61 -17.40 1.85
CA TRP A 68 -36.71 -17.13 2.74
C TRP A 68 -37.74 -16.15 2.12
N LEU A 69 -37.28 -15.09 1.45
CA LEU A 69 -38.14 -14.14 0.75
C LEU A 69 -38.89 -14.76 -0.44
N GLU A 70 -38.35 -15.80 -1.08
CA GLU A 70 -39.04 -16.51 -2.16
C GLU A 70 -40.22 -17.34 -1.65
N GLY A 71 -40.28 -17.64 -0.33
CA GLY A 71 -41.31 -18.49 0.29
C GLY A 71 -42.68 -17.84 0.46
N PHE A 72 -42.86 -16.54 0.22
CA PHE A 72 -44.15 -15.82 0.36
C PHE A 72 -44.25 -14.62 -0.57
N ASP A 73 -45.44 -14.02 -0.66
CA ASP A 73 -45.62 -12.84 -1.51
C ASP A 73 -45.28 -11.56 -0.73
N TRP A 74 -44.47 -10.70 -1.36
CA TRP A 74 -44.05 -9.43 -0.82
C TRP A 74 -43.65 -8.45 -1.96
N GLN A 75 -43.71 -7.16 -1.67
CA GLN A 75 -43.29 -6.09 -2.57
C GLN A 75 -42.15 -5.27 -1.96
N GLU A 76 -42.17 -5.02 -0.65
CA GLU A 76 -41.23 -4.24 0.10
C GLU A 76 -40.65 -5.08 1.25
N ALA A 77 -39.35 -5.34 1.21
CA ALA A 77 -38.60 -6.02 2.28
C ALA A 77 -37.45 -5.12 2.80
N VAL A 78 -37.13 -5.31 4.08
CA VAL A 78 -36.03 -4.56 4.71
C VAL A 78 -34.96 -5.55 5.24
N LEU A 79 -33.72 -5.28 4.89
CA LEU A 79 -32.56 -5.84 5.58
C LEU A 79 -31.94 -4.74 6.44
N ALA A 80 -31.90 -4.95 7.74
CA ALA A 80 -31.29 -4.03 8.69
C ALA A 80 -29.88 -4.49 9.08
N VAL A 81 -28.89 -3.66 8.78
CA VAL A 81 -27.49 -3.88 9.18
C VAL A 81 -27.09 -2.97 10.34
N SER A 82 -26.14 -3.39 11.16
CA SER A 82 -25.62 -2.58 12.26
C SER A 82 -24.80 -1.41 11.74
N GLY A 83 -24.91 -0.24 12.36
CA GLY A 83 -24.18 0.96 11.98
C GLY A 83 -24.70 1.58 10.69
N ASP A 84 -23.80 1.82 9.78
CA ASP A 84 -24.05 2.38 8.44
C ASP A 84 -23.88 1.32 7.36
N THR A 85 -24.60 1.45 6.26
CA THR A 85 -24.57 0.52 5.12
C THR A 85 -23.23 0.48 4.41
N GLY A 86 -22.45 1.56 4.42
CA GLY A 86 -21.15 1.69 3.79
C GLY A 86 -19.96 1.42 4.73
N PHE A 87 -20.20 1.25 6.05
CA PHE A 87 -19.12 1.17 7.02
C PHE A 87 -18.95 -0.26 7.58
N TYR A 88 -18.06 -1.05 6.98
CA TYR A 88 -17.76 -2.45 7.37
C TYR A 88 -19.01 -3.31 7.61
N SER A 89 -20.05 -3.11 6.82
CA SER A 89 -21.30 -3.83 6.90
C SER A 89 -21.41 -4.93 5.83
N GLY A 90 -22.32 -5.87 6.04
CA GLY A 90 -22.67 -6.89 5.04
C GLY A 90 -23.56 -6.39 3.89
N ALA A 91 -23.89 -5.08 3.84
CA ALA A 91 -24.85 -4.51 2.90
C ALA A 91 -24.45 -4.72 1.42
N ALA A 92 -23.18 -4.56 1.09
CA ALA A 92 -22.71 -4.70 -0.29
C ALA A 92 -22.91 -6.13 -0.82
N GLY A 93 -22.49 -7.15 -0.06
CA GLY A 93 -22.65 -8.57 -0.42
C GLY A 93 -24.12 -8.99 -0.50
N ALA A 94 -24.95 -8.56 0.47
CA ALA A 94 -26.38 -8.83 0.44
C ALA A 94 -27.06 -8.15 -0.74
N GLY A 95 -26.71 -6.89 -1.03
CA GLY A 95 -27.24 -6.15 -2.17
C GLY A 95 -26.92 -6.83 -3.52
N GLU A 96 -25.72 -7.39 -3.66
CA GLU A 96 -25.37 -8.16 -4.85
C GLU A 96 -26.19 -9.44 -4.99
N ALA A 97 -26.37 -10.19 -3.88
CA ALA A 97 -27.18 -11.41 -3.87
C ALA A 97 -28.64 -11.12 -4.27
N PHE A 98 -29.25 -10.06 -3.73
CA PHE A 98 -30.62 -9.69 -4.05
C PHE A 98 -30.77 -9.18 -5.50
N ARG A 99 -29.81 -8.43 -6.04
CA ARG A 99 -29.81 -8.03 -7.46
C ARG A 99 -29.72 -9.22 -8.40
N LYS A 100 -28.99 -10.28 -8.05
CA LYS A 100 -28.94 -11.54 -8.82
C LYS A 100 -30.30 -12.23 -8.90
N LYS A 101 -31.19 -12.03 -7.93
CA LYS A 101 -32.59 -12.50 -7.95
C LYS A 101 -33.52 -11.59 -8.78
N GLY A 102 -33.00 -10.50 -9.35
CA GLY A 102 -33.76 -9.54 -10.15
C GLY A 102 -34.54 -8.51 -9.31
N TRP A 103 -34.27 -8.39 -8.00
CA TRP A 103 -34.93 -7.44 -7.14
C TRP A 103 -34.27 -6.07 -7.17
N LYS A 104 -35.07 -5.01 -7.00
CA LYS A 104 -34.55 -3.65 -6.84
C LYS A 104 -33.95 -3.53 -5.45
N VAL A 105 -32.70 -3.04 -5.36
CA VAL A 105 -32.00 -2.83 -4.08
C VAL A 105 -31.76 -1.34 -3.88
N GLU A 106 -32.18 -0.85 -2.73
CA GLU A 106 -31.99 0.53 -2.28
C GLU A 106 -31.18 0.51 -0.98
N LEU A 107 -30.20 1.41 -0.86
CA LEU A 107 -29.37 1.54 0.34
C LEU A 107 -29.77 2.82 1.08
N ILE A 108 -30.11 2.69 2.35
CA ILE A 108 -30.43 3.83 3.23
C ILE A 108 -29.35 3.92 4.30
N PRO A 109 -28.60 5.02 4.38
CA PRO A 109 -27.50 5.17 5.33
C PRO A 109 -27.97 5.16 6.77
N GLY A 110 -27.04 4.88 7.69
CA GLY A 110 -27.25 4.93 9.13
C GLY A 110 -26.10 5.64 9.85
N ILE A 111 -26.18 5.74 11.16
CA ILE A 111 -25.11 6.30 11.98
C ILE A 111 -24.11 5.20 12.29
N SER A 112 -22.86 5.35 11.86
CA SER A 112 -21.79 4.40 12.12
C SER A 112 -21.29 4.49 13.57
N SER A 113 -20.68 3.41 14.07
CA SER A 113 -19.99 3.43 15.36
C SER A 113 -18.85 4.47 15.41
N LEU A 114 -18.20 4.72 14.28
CA LEU A 114 -17.18 5.78 14.14
C LEU A 114 -17.80 7.15 14.42
N SER A 115 -18.88 7.51 13.71
CA SER A 115 -19.53 8.82 13.87
C SER A 115 -20.06 9.04 15.28
N TRP A 116 -20.66 7.99 15.87
CA TRP A 116 -21.16 8.05 17.24
C TRP A 116 -20.03 8.24 18.25
N PHE A 117 -19.01 7.38 18.18
CA PHE A 117 -17.90 7.39 19.14
C PHE A 117 -17.11 8.69 19.08
N ALA A 118 -16.78 9.14 17.87
CA ALA A 118 -16.07 10.39 17.66
C ALA A 118 -16.85 11.60 18.24
N ALA A 119 -18.16 11.65 18.03
CA ALA A 119 -19.02 12.67 18.61
C ALA A 119 -19.06 12.60 20.15
N ALA A 120 -19.15 11.39 20.72
CA ALA A 120 -19.21 11.18 22.17
C ALA A 120 -17.95 11.67 22.90
N ILE A 121 -16.78 11.58 22.25
CA ILE A 121 -15.49 12.07 22.81
C ILE A 121 -15.09 13.47 22.29
N GLY A 122 -15.93 14.11 21.47
CA GLY A 122 -15.67 15.45 20.94
C GLY A 122 -14.50 15.55 19.95
N LYS A 123 -14.17 14.47 19.23
CA LYS A 123 -13.08 14.44 18.25
C LYS A 123 -13.64 14.45 16.82
N PRO A 124 -13.12 15.29 15.91
CA PRO A 124 -13.44 15.18 14.48
C PRO A 124 -12.83 13.89 13.89
N TRP A 125 -13.56 13.23 13.01
CA TRP A 125 -13.13 11.93 12.46
C TRP A 125 -12.66 11.97 11.01
N GLN A 126 -12.69 13.12 10.33
CA GLN A 126 -12.28 13.25 8.93
C GLN A 126 -10.83 12.82 8.67
N ASP A 127 -9.96 13.01 9.65
CA ASP A 127 -8.53 12.67 9.55
C ASP A 127 -8.18 11.35 10.27
N MET A 128 -9.18 10.60 10.75
CA MET A 128 -8.95 9.32 11.40
C MET A 128 -8.62 8.24 10.38
N ALA A 129 -7.50 7.56 10.58
CA ALA A 129 -7.18 6.34 9.85
C ALA A 129 -8.02 5.17 10.39
N VAL A 130 -8.83 4.53 9.53
CA VAL A 130 -9.83 3.56 9.95
C VAL A 130 -9.40 2.13 9.64
N LEU A 131 -9.46 1.24 10.63
CA LEU A 131 -9.15 -0.18 10.48
C LEU A 131 -10.21 -1.06 11.14
N SER A 132 -10.57 -2.19 10.51
CA SER A 132 -11.36 -3.24 11.13
C SER A 132 -10.48 -4.45 11.43
N CYS A 133 -10.33 -4.76 12.71
CA CYS A 133 -9.73 -5.98 13.23
C CYS A 133 -10.78 -7.06 13.51
N HIS A 134 -12.08 -6.74 13.37
CA HIS A 134 -13.16 -7.67 13.60
C HIS A 134 -13.29 -8.68 12.46
N GLY A 135 -13.08 -9.97 12.76
CA GLY A 135 -13.16 -11.06 11.76
C GLY A 135 -12.08 -11.03 10.68
N ARG A 136 -11.01 -10.25 10.87
CA ARG A 136 -9.88 -10.12 9.92
C ARG A 136 -8.54 -10.25 10.64
N GLN A 137 -7.54 -10.78 9.95
CA GLN A 137 -6.16 -10.75 10.42
C GLN A 137 -5.56 -9.37 10.09
N ALA A 138 -5.67 -8.43 11.03
CA ALA A 138 -5.09 -7.09 10.89
C ALA A 138 -4.31 -6.76 12.16
N ASP A 139 -3.13 -6.14 12.00
CA ASP A 139 -2.28 -5.68 13.10
C ASP A 139 -2.71 -4.27 13.53
N GLY A 140 -3.62 -4.20 14.51
CA GLY A 140 -4.11 -2.94 15.06
C GLY A 140 -3.05 -2.13 15.77
N ALA A 141 -2.07 -2.79 16.42
CA ALA A 141 -0.98 -2.10 17.11
C ALA A 141 -0.01 -1.43 16.12
N LYS A 142 0.32 -2.10 15.02
CA LYS A 142 1.08 -1.51 13.92
C LYS A 142 0.33 -0.32 13.31
N TRP A 143 -0.97 -0.48 13.07
CA TRP A 143 -1.80 0.59 12.52
C TRP A 143 -1.79 1.86 13.40
N ILE A 144 -1.96 1.70 14.73
CA ILE A 144 -1.89 2.83 15.68
C ILE A 144 -0.49 3.45 15.71
N ALA A 145 0.56 2.62 15.66
CA ALA A 145 1.93 3.12 15.64
C ALA A 145 2.24 4.00 14.41
N GLU A 146 1.61 3.72 13.28
CA GLU A 146 1.84 4.41 12.00
C GLU A 146 0.97 5.65 11.77
N HIS A 147 -0.11 5.85 12.55
CA HIS A 147 -1.08 6.93 12.33
C HIS A 147 -1.26 7.82 13.56
N GLY A 148 -1.33 9.14 13.33
CA GLY A 148 -1.52 10.13 14.42
C GLY A 148 -2.87 10.03 15.10
N LEU A 149 -3.91 9.70 14.35
CA LEU A 149 -5.27 9.49 14.87
C LEU A 149 -5.90 8.29 14.17
N SER A 150 -6.36 7.32 14.95
CA SER A 150 -6.87 6.04 14.44
C SER A 150 -8.20 5.69 15.06
N PHE A 151 -9.08 5.07 14.26
CA PHE A 151 -10.27 4.37 14.74
C PHE A 151 -10.18 2.88 14.37
N LEU A 152 -10.44 2.01 15.34
CA LEU A 152 -10.39 0.56 15.15
C LEU A 152 -11.71 -0.08 15.60
N LEU A 153 -12.27 -0.95 14.74
CA LEU A 153 -13.27 -1.93 15.14
C LEU A 153 -12.53 -3.15 15.69
N MET A 154 -12.68 -3.43 16.98
CA MET A 154 -11.91 -4.48 17.65
C MET A 154 -12.73 -5.77 17.81
N GLY A 155 -12.00 -6.90 17.82
CA GLY A 155 -12.52 -8.19 18.27
C GLY A 155 -11.99 -8.56 19.67
N ASP A 156 -10.78 -8.10 20.01
CA ASP A 156 -10.09 -8.39 21.26
C ASP A 156 -9.24 -7.18 21.67
N LEU A 157 -9.74 -6.42 22.64
CA LEU A 157 -9.03 -5.26 23.17
C LEU A 157 -7.79 -5.67 23.99
N GLY A 158 -7.88 -6.77 24.75
CA GLY A 158 -6.76 -7.23 25.57
C GLY A 158 -5.51 -7.51 24.75
N LYS A 159 -5.68 -8.23 23.65
CA LYS A 159 -4.61 -8.51 22.71
C LYS A 159 -4.00 -7.24 22.11
N LEU A 160 -4.82 -6.26 21.75
CA LEU A 160 -4.32 -4.97 21.24
C LEU A 160 -3.43 -4.28 22.28
N LEU A 161 -3.90 -4.20 23.53
CA LEU A 161 -3.16 -3.53 24.61
C LEU A 161 -1.84 -4.22 24.94
N GLU A 162 -1.80 -5.57 24.89
CA GLU A 162 -0.55 -6.34 25.03
C GLU A 162 0.43 -6.01 23.91
N GLN A 163 -0.02 -6.01 22.67
CA GLN A 163 0.82 -5.70 21.51
C GLN A 163 1.35 -4.26 21.53
N LEU A 164 0.55 -3.28 21.98
CA LEU A 164 0.99 -1.89 22.13
C LEU A 164 2.06 -1.73 23.23
N GLU A 165 1.93 -2.48 24.33
CA GLU A 165 2.92 -2.50 25.40
C GLU A 165 4.24 -3.14 24.95
N GLU A 166 4.18 -4.29 24.25
CA GLU A 166 5.35 -4.99 23.68
C GLU A 166 6.10 -4.11 22.68
N LYS A 167 5.38 -3.33 21.86
CA LYS A 167 5.97 -2.37 20.90
C LYS A 167 6.51 -1.10 21.58
N GLY A 168 6.33 -0.93 22.89
CA GLY A 168 6.82 0.21 23.65
C GLY A 168 6.09 1.53 23.34
N CYS A 169 4.87 1.48 22.86
CA CYS A 169 4.03 2.64 22.57
C CYS A 169 3.51 3.28 23.87
N LYS A 170 4.30 4.14 24.51
CA LYS A 170 4.01 4.67 25.87
C LYS A 170 3.21 5.98 25.87
N ASP A 171 3.31 6.78 24.82
CA ASP A 171 2.74 8.14 24.77
C ASP A 171 1.38 8.18 24.05
N LEU A 172 0.69 7.04 23.97
CA LEU A 172 -0.63 6.96 23.36
C LEU A 172 -1.72 7.44 24.31
N HIS A 173 -2.69 8.19 23.78
CA HIS A 173 -3.98 8.39 24.44
C HIS A 173 -5.06 7.59 23.73
N LEU A 174 -5.75 6.74 24.48
CA LEU A 174 -6.71 5.79 23.96
C LEU A 174 -8.10 6.04 24.55
N TRP A 175 -9.11 5.93 23.71
CA TRP A 175 -10.51 5.80 24.12
C TRP A 175 -10.98 4.41 23.69
N ALA A 176 -11.59 3.66 24.62
CA ALA A 176 -12.21 2.39 24.32
C ALA A 176 -13.70 2.47 24.64
N GLY A 177 -14.55 2.03 23.71
CA GLY A 177 -16.00 2.11 23.86
C GLY A 177 -16.71 0.86 23.39
N GLU A 178 -17.81 0.51 24.06
CA GLU A 178 -18.68 -0.60 23.71
C GLU A 178 -20.16 -0.31 23.99
N ASN A 179 -21.05 -1.10 23.41
CA ASN A 179 -22.51 -1.04 23.60
C ASN A 179 -23.13 0.34 23.32
N PHE A 180 -22.57 1.06 22.34
CA PHE A 180 -22.97 2.43 22.00
C PHE A 180 -24.48 2.59 21.86
N SER A 181 -25.00 3.72 22.37
CA SER A 181 -26.40 4.09 22.40
C SER A 181 -27.34 3.17 23.21
N GLY A 182 -26.80 2.15 23.84
CA GLY A 182 -27.55 1.22 24.69
C GLY A 182 -27.47 1.57 26.19
N PRO A 183 -28.25 0.92 27.04
CA PRO A 183 -28.24 1.15 28.49
C PRO A 183 -26.92 0.72 29.16
N GLN A 184 -26.11 -0.08 28.47
CA GLN A 184 -24.81 -0.55 28.93
C GLN A 184 -23.65 0.12 28.15
N GLU A 185 -23.91 1.29 27.58
CA GLU A 185 -22.87 2.06 26.93
C GLU A 185 -21.74 2.36 27.90
N ARG A 186 -20.51 2.06 27.51
CA ARG A 186 -19.32 2.35 28.29
C ARG A 186 -18.26 2.94 27.39
N ILE A 187 -17.74 4.09 27.78
CA ILE A 187 -16.58 4.75 27.15
C ILE A 187 -15.59 5.03 28.27
N VAL A 188 -14.35 4.65 28.08
CA VAL A 188 -13.23 4.93 29.00
C VAL A 188 -12.06 5.49 28.21
N GLU A 189 -11.20 6.26 28.89
CA GLU A 189 -10.00 6.84 28.31
C GLU A 189 -8.78 6.65 29.20
N GLY A 190 -7.62 6.71 28.63
CA GLY A 190 -6.34 6.64 29.34
C GLY A 190 -5.19 6.23 28.43
N ASP A 191 -4.03 5.96 29.03
CA ASP A 191 -2.89 5.34 28.38
C ASP A 191 -3.06 3.82 28.26
N VAL A 192 -2.08 3.16 27.64
CA VAL A 192 -2.09 1.70 27.44
C VAL A 192 -2.21 0.95 28.77
N SER A 193 -1.44 1.38 29.79
CA SER A 193 -1.41 0.73 31.11
C SER A 193 -2.72 0.92 31.87
N GLY A 194 -3.29 2.12 31.84
CA GLY A 194 -4.57 2.44 32.46
C GLY A 194 -5.73 1.64 31.85
N LEU A 195 -5.81 1.58 30.52
CA LEU A 195 -6.83 0.79 29.85
C LEU A 195 -6.67 -0.71 30.10
N LYS A 196 -5.43 -1.21 30.20
CA LYS A 196 -5.15 -2.61 30.52
C LYS A 196 -5.67 -2.99 31.90
N GLU A 197 -5.49 -2.12 32.90
CA GLU A 197 -6.00 -2.33 34.26
C GLU A 197 -7.54 -2.25 34.29
N ILE A 198 -8.16 -1.30 33.56
CA ILE A 198 -9.62 -1.22 33.43
C ILE A 198 -10.17 -2.48 32.76
N HIS A 199 -9.54 -2.94 31.66
CA HIS A 199 -9.95 -4.14 30.95
C HIS A 199 -9.81 -5.41 31.82
N ARG A 200 -8.75 -5.51 32.64
CA ARG A 200 -8.54 -6.62 33.57
C ARG A 200 -9.63 -6.70 34.63
N ARG A 201 -10.11 -5.56 35.15
CA ARG A 201 -11.18 -5.52 36.17
C ARG A 201 -12.56 -5.73 35.57
N HIS A 202 -12.79 -5.13 34.42
CA HIS A 202 -14.07 -5.14 33.71
C HIS A 202 -13.80 -5.35 32.21
N PRO A 203 -13.67 -6.60 31.75
CA PRO A 203 -13.38 -6.91 30.35
C PRO A 203 -14.37 -6.28 29.39
N PHE A 204 -13.85 -5.75 28.29
CA PHE A 204 -14.67 -5.31 27.15
C PHE A 204 -15.11 -6.52 26.35
N GLY A 205 -16.33 -6.45 25.82
CA GLY A 205 -16.88 -7.47 24.94
C GLY A 205 -16.19 -7.49 23.55
N PRO A 206 -16.52 -8.51 22.73
CA PRO A 206 -15.88 -8.71 21.43
C PRO A 206 -16.27 -7.66 20.39
N LEU A 207 -17.23 -6.79 20.68
CA LEU A 207 -17.68 -5.69 19.80
C LEU A 207 -17.35 -4.34 20.44
N CYS A 208 -16.08 -4.08 20.65
CA CYS A 208 -15.62 -2.78 21.10
C CYS A 208 -14.96 -1.99 19.96
N CYS A 209 -14.89 -0.68 20.15
CA CYS A 209 -14.18 0.25 19.28
C CYS A 209 -13.07 0.93 20.07
N VAL A 210 -11.99 1.27 19.39
CA VAL A 210 -10.89 2.05 19.96
C VAL A 210 -10.65 3.27 19.07
N ILE A 211 -10.52 4.46 19.70
CA ILE A 211 -9.88 5.60 19.08
C ILE A 211 -8.54 5.80 19.77
N ALA A 212 -7.49 5.97 18.99
CA ALA A 212 -6.12 6.15 19.46
C ALA A 212 -5.53 7.44 18.91
N GLU A 213 -4.99 8.27 19.78
CA GLU A 213 -4.19 9.43 19.44
C GLU A 213 -2.72 9.12 19.72
N ASN A 214 -1.91 9.19 18.66
CA ASN A 214 -0.47 8.96 18.72
C ASN A 214 0.24 10.26 18.35
N PRO A 215 0.86 10.95 19.30
CA PRO A 215 1.57 12.20 19.04
C PRO A 215 2.85 12.01 18.23
N PHE A 216 3.38 10.78 18.16
CA PHE A 216 4.62 10.45 17.47
C PHE A 216 4.43 9.27 16.50
N PRO A 217 3.58 9.40 15.47
CA PRO A 217 3.33 8.31 14.54
C PRO A 217 4.63 7.94 13.83
N GLN A 218 5.10 6.74 14.09
CA GLN A 218 6.19 6.14 13.34
C GLN A 218 5.56 5.50 12.10
N LYS A 219 5.31 6.30 11.05
CA LYS A 219 5.20 5.65 9.76
C LYS A 219 6.49 4.84 9.63
N GLU A 220 6.39 3.53 9.49
CA GLU A 220 7.43 2.86 8.72
C GLU A 220 7.45 3.60 7.37
N THR A 221 8.18 4.70 7.30
CA THR A 221 8.86 5.01 6.06
C THR A 221 9.58 3.71 5.79
N ALA A 222 9.11 2.93 4.81
CA ALA A 222 9.93 1.87 4.24
C ALA A 222 11.31 2.51 4.19
N ALA A 223 12.24 2.01 5.04
CA ALA A 223 13.51 2.67 5.22
C ALA A 223 13.98 2.92 3.81
N VAL A 224 14.09 4.20 3.42
CA VAL A 224 14.51 4.51 2.05
C VAL A 224 15.79 3.72 1.96
N PRO A 225 15.84 2.66 1.15
CA PRO A 225 16.96 1.74 1.21
C PRO A 225 18.19 2.60 1.04
N ALA A 226 19.05 2.60 2.05
CA ALA A 226 20.29 3.35 1.97
C ALA A 226 21.01 2.80 0.75
N TRP A 227 21.22 3.63 -0.25
CA TRP A 227 21.98 3.22 -1.43
C TRP A 227 23.42 2.88 -1.05
N GLY A 228 24.04 1.97 -1.78
CA GLY A 228 25.38 1.50 -1.51
C GLY A 228 25.39 0.35 -0.47
N LEU A 229 24.51 -0.61 -0.63
CA LEU A 229 24.56 -1.85 0.16
C LEU A 229 25.99 -2.41 0.16
N PRO A 230 26.46 -2.98 1.28
CA PRO A 230 27.79 -3.60 1.33
C PRO A 230 27.98 -4.60 0.18
N ASP A 231 29.15 -4.59 -0.41
CA ASP A 231 29.47 -5.49 -1.52
C ASP A 231 29.28 -6.97 -1.16
N GLU A 232 29.41 -7.32 0.13
CA GLU A 232 29.23 -8.65 0.69
C GLU A 232 27.76 -9.09 0.73
N ALA A 233 26.82 -8.16 0.59
CA ALA A 233 25.39 -8.47 0.49
C ALA A 233 25.04 -9.17 -0.83
N PHE A 234 25.92 -9.09 -1.84
CA PHE A 234 25.68 -9.66 -3.17
C PHE A 234 26.48 -10.95 -3.38
N LEU A 235 25.85 -11.94 -4.00
CA LEU A 235 26.55 -13.10 -4.55
C LEU A 235 27.43 -12.62 -5.71
N ARG A 236 28.66 -13.11 -5.75
CA ARG A 236 29.67 -12.72 -6.73
C ARG A 236 30.20 -13.95 -7.46
N GLY A 237 30.54 -13.76 -8.71
CA GLY A 237 31.27 -14.68 -9.56
C GLY A 237 32.41 -13.95 -10.28
N LYS A 238 32.61 -14.30 -11.54
CA LYS A 238 33.55 -13.59 -12.42
C LYS A 238 32.95 -12.33 -13.05
N ALA A 239 31.63 -12.16 -12.94
CA ALA A 239 30.94 -10.98 -13.48
C ALA A 239 31.38 -9.70 -12.74
N PRO A 240 31.61 -8.60 -13.47
CA PRO A 240 31.91 -7.31 -12.86
C PRO A 240 30.75 -6.85 -11.97
N MET A 241 31.09 -6.13 -10.88
CA MET A 241 30.11 -5.53 -9.98
C MET A 241 30.51 -4.09 -9.69
N THR A 242 29.57 -3.18 -9.81
CA THR A 242 29.72 -1.78 -9.36
C THR A 242 29.88 -1.75 -7.85
N LYS A 243 30.98 -1.20 -7.35
CA LYS A 243 31.31 -1.13 -5.92
C LYS A 243 30.34 -0.24 -5.15
N SER A 244 30.17 -0.51 -3.86
CA SER A 244 29.19 0.14 -2.99
C SER A 244 29.22 1.66 -3.05
N GLU A 245 30.39 2.29 -2.99
CA GLU A 245 30.54 3.74 -3.02
C GLU A 245 30.17 4.32 -4.40
N ILE A 246 30.60 3.66 -5.47
CA ILE A 246 30.25 4.06 -6.85
C ILE A 246 28.76 3.83 -7.11
N ARG A 247 28.21 2.74 -6.61
CA ARG A 247 26.79 2.42 -6.74
C ARG A 247 25.92 3.44 -6.01
N ALA A 248 26.28 3.82 -4.78
CA ALA A 248 25.58 4.85 -4.01
C ALA A 248 25.55 6.20 -4.76
N VAL A 249 26.67 6.62 -5.34
CA VAL A 249 26.72 7.86 -6.13
C VAL A 249 25.89 7.72 -7.41
N SER A 250 25.99 6.58 -8.13
CA SER A 250 25.22 6.33 -9.35
C SER A 250 23.70 6.32 -9.06
N MET A 251 23.25 5.69 -7.98
CA MET A 251 21.85 5.71 -7.55
C MET A 251 21.37 7.11 -7.19
N SER A 252 22.18 7.90 -6.48
CA SER A 252 21.89 9.31 -6.20
C SER A 252 21.72 10.12 -7.49
N LYS A 253 22.60 9.88 -8.49
CA LYS A 253 22.55 10.55 -9.80
C LYS A 253 21.37 10.08 -10.65
N LEU A 254 20.89 8.86 -10.50
CA LEU A 254 19.67 8.40 -11.16
C LEU A 254 18.44 9.17 -10.68
N ALA A 255 18.39 9.60 -9.41
CA ALA A 255 17.29 10.39 -8.85
C ALA A 255 15.90 9.77 -9.12
N LEU A 256 15.74 8.48 -8.82
CA LEU A 256 14.54 7.71 -9.10
C LEU A 256 13.30 8.33 -8.46
N ARG A 257 12.17 8.21 -9.16
CA ARG A 257 10.87 8.75 -8.73
C ARG A 257 9.85 7.62 -8.60
N PRO A 258 8.81 7.77 -7.79
CA PRO A 258 7.69 6.84 -7.77
C PRO A 258 7.14 6.58 -9.18
N GLY A 259 6.82 5.32 -9.48
CA GLY A 259 6.32 4.92 -10.80
C GLY A 259 7.39 4.84 -11.90
N ALA A 260 8.68 5.00 -11.60
CA ALA A 260 9.74 4.97 -12.60
C ALA A 260 9.84 3.60 -13.30
N VAL A 261 10.08 3.64 -14.62
CA VAL A 261 10.50 2.49 -15.44
C VAL A 261 12.00 2.59 -15.65
N CYS A 262 12.75 1.66 -15.06
CA CYS A 262 14.21 1.70 -15.00
C CYS A 262 14.86 0.57 -15.81
N TYR A 263 15.92 0.89 -16.53
CA TYR A 263 16.79 -0.11 -17.17
C TYR A 263 18.16 -0.14 -16.47
N ASP A 264 18.66 -1.35 -16.18
CA ASP A 264 20.05 -1.61 -15.82
C ASP A 264 20.70 -2.37 -16.97
N ILE A 265 21.46 -1.67 -17.81
CA ILE A 265 22.01 -2.19 -19.05
C ILE A 265 23.44 -2.67 -18.81
N GLY A 266 23.68 -3.97 -19.05
CA GLY A 266 24.88 -4.67 -18.63
C GLY A 266 24.88 -4.88 -17.12
N SER A 267 23.81 -5.47 -16.58
CA SER A 267 23.55 -5.55 -15.14
C SER A 267 24.61 -6.36 -14.35
N GLY A 268 25.36 -7.24 -15.01
CA GLY A 268 26.43 -8.02 -14.38
C GLY A 268 25.92 -8.88 -13.24
N THR A 269 26.24 -8.53 -11.99
CA THR A 269 25.70 -9.20 -10.79
C THR A 269 24.30 -8.73 -10.41
N GLY A 270 23.72 -7.76 -11.12
CA GLY A 270 22.44 -7.16 -10.80
C GLY A 270 22.47 -6.17 -9.62
N SER A 271 23.65 -5.76 -9.16
CA SER A 271 23.76 -4.96 -7.93
C SER A 271 23.08 -3.59 -8.02
N VAL A 272 23.14 -2.92 -9.16
CA VAL A 272 22.46 -1.64 -9.39
C VAL A 272 20.96 -1.89 -9.57
N ALA A 273 20.56 -2.89 -10.37
CA ALA A 273 19.18 -3.26 -10.57
C ALA A 273 18.47 -3.61 -9.25
N VAL A 274 19.13 -4.34 -8.35
CA VAL A 274 18.59 -4.67 -7.00
C VAL A 274 18.36 -3.40 -6.19
N GLU A 275 19.29 -2.45 -6.14
CA GLU A 275 19.09 -1.19 -5.41
C GLU A 275 17.99 -0.31 -6.03
N MET A 276 17.86 -0.30 -7.38
CA MET A 276 16.69 0.28 -8.04
C MET A 276 15.40 -0.40 -7.57
N GLY A 277 15.39 -1.73 -7.52
CA GLY A 277 14.24 -2.51 -7.07
C GLY A 277 13.87 -2.24 -5.62
N LEU A 278 14.82 -2.20 -4.69
CA LEU A 278 14.61 -1.84 -3.29
C LEU A 278 13.99 -0.44 -3.15
N THR A 279 14.40 0.49 -4.01
CA THR A 279 13.85 1.86 -4.03
C THR A 279 12.42 1.91 -4.57
N LEU A 280 12.09 1.08 -5.57
CA LEU A 280 10.85 1.18 -6.33
C LEU A 280 9.76 0.17 -5.91
N LYS A 281 10.12 -0.90 -5.19
CA LYS A 281 9.19 -1.98 -4.81
C LYS A 281 7.90 -1.47 -4.14
N HIS A 282 8.00 -0.45 -3.30
CA HIS A 282 6.86 0.16 -2.62
C HIS A 282 6.40 1.48 -3.26
N ALA A 283 7.03 1.90 -4.34
CA ALA A 283 6.77 3.15 -5.05
C ALA A 283 6.10 2.94 -6.43
N GLY A 284 5.68 1.71 -6.76
CA GLY A 284 4.92 1.38 -7.99
C GLY A 284 5.76 1.38 -9.28
N GLY A 285 7.09 1.29 -9.20
CA GLY A 285 7.98 1.29 -10.37
C GLY A 285 8.20 -0.08 -11.00
N GLN A 286 9.05 -0.12 -12.03
CA GLN A 286 9.49 -1.35 -12.71
C GLN A 286 11.00 -1.28 -13.00
N VAL A 287 11.68 -2.42 -12.93
CA VAL A 287 13.12 -2.56 -13.23
C VAL A 287 13.35 -3.67 -14.25
N TYR A 288 14.09 -3.34 -15.29
CA TYR A 288 14.53 -4.26 -16.35
C TYR A 288 16.04 -4.40 -16.29
N ALA A 289 16.54 -5.51 -15.76
CA ALA A 289 17.97 -5.86 -15.72
C ALA A 289 18.35 -6.62 -16.99
N VAL A 290 19.11 -5.96 -17.87
CA VAL A 290 19.47 -6.49 -19.19
C VAL A 290 20.89 -7.01 -19.19
N GLU A 291 21.09 -8.28 -19.49
CA GLU A 291 22.38 -8.94 -19.52
C GLU A 291 22.36 -10.09 -20.57
N TYR A 292 23.50 -10.40 -21.17
CA TYR A 292 23.58 -11.46 -22.17
C TYR A 292 24.45 -12.66 -21.74
N LYS A 293 25.28 -12.50 -20.69
CA LYS A 293 26.18 -13.54 -20.20
C LYS A 293 25.43 -14.48 -19.26
N PRO A 294 25.37 -15.80 -19.51
CA PRO A 294 24.61 -16.74 -18.68
C PRO A 294 24.99 -16.72 -17.20
N GLU A 295 26.29 -16.66 -16.87
CA GLU A 295 26.77 -16.58 -15.48
C GLU A 295 26.26 -15.33 -14.76
N ALA A 296 26.28 -14.18 -15.44
CA ALA A 296 25.83 -12.92 -14.88
C ALA A 296 24.30 -12.89 -14.71
N LEU A 297 23.55 -13.45 -15.67
CA LEU A 297 22.11 -13.61 -15.55
C LEU A 297 21.71 -14.46 -14.33
N GLN A 298 22.43 -15.56 -14.10
CA GLN A 298 22.20 -16.41 -12.94
C GLN A 298 22.43 -15.64 -11.64
N LEU A 299 23.57 -14.93 -11.53
CA LEU A 299 23.88 -14.08 -10.37
C LEU A 299 22.83 -12.99 -10.14
N THR A 300 22.35 -12.35 -11.21
CA THR A 300 21.28 -11.35 -11.11
C THR A 300 20.01 -11.98 -10.52
N ARG A 301 19.56 -13.15 -11.01
CA ARG A 301 18.36 -13.84 -10.49
C ARG A 301 18.52 -14.21 -9.02
N GLU A 302 19.65 -14.78 -8.63
CA GLU A 302 19.93 -15.18 -7.24
C GLU A 302 19.99 -13.97 -6.30
N ASN A 303 20.59 -12.87 -6.70
CA ASN A 303 20.65 -11.64 -5.90
C ASN A 303 19.28 -10.98 -5.78
N VAL A 304 18.46 -11.02 -6.81
CA VAL A 304 17.06 -10.53 -6.78
C VAL A 304 16.22 -11.35 -5.83
N GLU A 305 16.24 -12.68 -5.95
CA GLU A 305 15.50 -13.57 -5.06
C GLU A 305 15.89 -13.35 -3.59
N ARG A 306 17.18 -13.23 -3.33
CA ARG A 306 17.73 -13.05 -1.98
C ARG A 306 17.39 -11.72 -1.35
N LEU A 307 17.44 -10.61 -2.11
CA LEU A 307 17.39 -9.24 -1.57
C LEU A 307 16.05 -8.55 -1.81
N LEU A 308 15.35 -8.89 -2.88
CA LEU A 308 14.04 -8.32 -3.22
C LEU A 308 12.89 -9.31 -2.96
N GLY A 309 13.17 -10.64 -2.99
CA GLY A 309 12.13 -11.66 -3.00
C GLY A 309 11.27 -11.60 -4.26
N ASP A 310 10.07 -12.19 -4.19
CA ASP A 310 9.11 -12.19 -5.29
C ASP A 310 8.45 -10.81 -5.43
N TRP A 311 8.89 -10.07 -6.44
CA TRP A 311 8.31 -8.79 -6.82
C TRP A 311 8.05 -8.72 -8.33
N SER A 312 6.78 -8.65 -8.70
CA SER A 312 6.33 -8.64 -10.10
C SER A 312 6.81 -7.43 -10.93
N GLY A 313 7.33 -6.38 -10.29
CA GLY A 313 7.91 -5.22 -10.96
C GLY A 313 9.37 -5.40 -11.38
N PHE A 314 10.02 -6.55 -11.13
CA PHE A 314 11.39 -6.81 -11.52
C PHE A 314 11.47 -7.84 -12.66
N HIS A 315 12.20 -7.48 -13.72
CA HIS A 315 12.33 -8.28 -14.94
C HIS A 315 13.80 -8.51 -15.28
N VAL A 316 14.22 -9.78 -15.37
CA VAL A 316 15.54 -10.15 -15.89
C VAL A 316 15.39 -10.43 -17.37
N VAL A 317 16.07 -9.62 -18.18
CA VAL A 317 16.00 -9.67 -19.64
C VAL A 317 17.31 -10.24 -20.19
N GLU A 318 17.22 -11.41 -20.81
CA GLU A 318 18.34 -12.03 -21.48
C GLU A 318 18.50 -11.45 -22.87
N GLY A 319 19.65 -10.85 -23.15
CA GLY A 319 19.96 -10.31 -24.47
C GLY A 319 21.00 -9.19 -24.44
N ARG A 320 21.45 -8.81 -25.63
CA ARG A 320 22.44 -7.76 -25.81
C ARG A 320 21.75 -6.45 -26.20
N ALA A 321 22.07 -5.38 -25.50
CA ALA A 321 21.65 -4.04 -25.90
C ALA A 321 22.45 -3.58 -27.15
N PRO A 322 21.84 -2.81 -28.09
CA PRO A 322 20.48 -2.22 -27.99
C PRO A 322 19.32 -3.16 -28.34
N GLU A 323 19.55 -4.31 -28.96
CA GLU A 323 18.50 -5.18 -29.52
C GLU A 323 17.49 -5.61 -28.47
N ALA A 324 17.96 -6.07 -27.29
CA ALA A 324 17.12 -6.52 -26.19
C ALA A 324 16.23 -5.42 -25.57
N LEU A 325 16.50 -4.15 -25.91
CA LEU A 325 15.74 -3.01 -25.38
C LEU A 325 14.53 -2.65 -26.25
N LYS A 326 14.45 -3.13 -27.49
CA LYS A 326 13.45 -2.66 -28.48
C LYS A 326 12.01 -2.88 -28.02
N GLU A 327 11.71 -4.07 -27.49
CA GLU A 327 10.34 -4.47 -27.09
C GLU A 327 9.99 -4.08 -25.65
N LEU A 328 10.93 -3.52 -24.87
CA LEU A 328 10.67 -3.13 -23.50
C LEU A 328 9.87 -1.81 -23.45
N PRO A 329 9.11 -1.54 -22.36
CA PRO A 329 8.39 -0.27 -22.18
C PRO A 329 9.36 0.93 -22.23
N ALA A 330 8.90 2.11 -22.63
CA ALA A 330 9.72 3.31 -22.66
C ALA A 330 10.30 3.62 -21.25
N PRO A 331 11.66 3.72 -21.10
CA PRO A 331 12.26 3.93 -19.80
C PRO A 331 12.17 5.41 -19.39
N THR A 332 11.99 5.65 -18.10
CA THR A 332 12.15 6.99 -17.51
C THR A 332 13.60 7.21 -17.06
N HIS A 333 14.26 6.12 -16.64
CA HIS A 333 15.63 6.13 -16.16
C HIS A 333 16.40 4.93 -16.74
N ALA A 334 17.67 5.13 -17.05
CA ALA A 334 18.55 4.06 -17.48
C ALA A 334 19.93 4.18 -16.83
N PHE A 335 20.45 3.06 -16.36
CA PHE A 335 21.84 2.94 -15.94
C PHE A 335 22.62 2.13 -16.98
N LEU A 336 23.79 2.64 -17.38
CA LEU A 336 24.71 1.99 -18.30
C LEU A 336 25.94 1.51 -17.52
N GLY A 337 25.92 0.23 -17.10
CA GLY A 337 27.03 -0.46 -16.44
C GLY A 337 28.03 -1.07 -17.44
N GLY A 338 27.53 -1.41 -18.64
CA GLY A 338 28.31 -1.99 -19.71
C GLY A 338 27.56 -1.88 -21.03
N SER A 339 28.24 -1.35 -22.07
CA SER A 339 27.64 -1.11 -23.40
C SER A 339 28.04 -2.15 -24.46
N GLY A 340 29.03 -2.99 -24.17
CA GLY A 340 29.57 -3.92 -25.17
C GLY A 340 30.10 -3.29 -26.44
N GLY A 341 30.44 -2.00 -26.42
CA GLY A 341 30.87 -1.21 -27.56
C GLY A 341 29.79 -0.41 -28.29
N GLU A 342 28.49 -0.68 -27.97
CA GLU A 342 27.32 -0.11 -28.66
C GLU A 342 26.73 1.11 -27.93
N LEU A 343 27.55 1.86 -27.16
CA LEU A 343 27.06 2.92 -26.26
C LEU A 343 26.23 3.98 -26.99
N GLN A 344 26.68 4.44 -28.15
CA GLN A 344 25.98 5.48 -28.91
C GLN A 344 24.63 5.01 -29.43
N GLU A 345 24.53 3.76 -29.93
CA GLU A 345 23.26 3.19 -30.41
C GLU A 345 22.29 2.93 -29.27
N ILE A 346 22.79 2.55 -28.09
CA ILE A 346 21.98 2.42 -26.87
C ILE A 346 21.42 3.78 -26.47
N VAL A 347 22.24 4.82 -26.37
CA VAL A 347 21.80 6.19 -26.01
C VAL A 347 20.78 6.70 -27.01
N LYS A 348 21.02 6.52 -28.32
CA LYS A 348 20.08 6.87 -29.37
C LYS A 348 18.71 6.22 -29.17
N LEU A 349 18.67 4.89 -28.98
CA LEU A 349 17.43 4.15 -28.78
C LEU A 349 16.69 4.59 -27.51
N LEU A 350 17.39 4.87 -26.42
CA LEU A 350 16.79 5.36 -25.19
C LEU A 350 16.10 6.71 -25.39
N LEU A 351 16.75 7.64 -26.11
CA LEU A 351 16.17 8.94 -26.45
C LEU A 351 15.01 8.84 -27.44
N GLU A 352 15.03 7.89 -28.38
CA GLU A 352 13.92 7.60 -29.28
C GLU A 352 12.71 7.06 -28.52
N LYS A 353 12.92 6.18 -27.54
CA LYS A 353 11.83 5.63 -26.69
C LYS A 353 11.25 6.67 -25.74
N ASN A 354 12.09 7.49 -25.14
CA ASN A 354 11.68 8.59 -24.27
C ASN A 354 12.66 9.78 -24.42
N PRO A 355 12.25 10.84 -25.10
CA PRO A 355 13.06 12.04 -25.27
C PRO A 355 13.46 12.76 -23.97
N GLN A 356 12.83 12.40 -22.83
CA GLN A 356 13.12 12.97 -21.51
C GLN A 356 13.81 11.96 -20.58
N VAL A 357 14.33 10.86 -21.12
CA VAL A 357 14.97 9.81 -20.31
C VAL A 357 16.19 10.37 -19.56
N ARG A 358 16.32 9.98 -18.30
CA ARG A 358 17.51 10.25 -17.49
C ARG A 358 18.43 9.04 -17.56
N ILE A 359 19.64 9.24 -18.08
CA ILE A 359 20.66 8.21 -18.28
C ILE A 359 21.83 8.50 -17.33
N VAL A 360 22.28 7.49 -16.59
CA VAL A 360 23.51 7.52 -15.79
C VAL A 360 24.43 6.44 -16.32
N ALA A 361 25.64 6.81 -16.71
CA ALA A 361 26.62 5.89 -17.26
C ALA A 361 27.93 5.93 -16.45
N ASN A 362 28.50 4.75 -16.16
CA ASN A 362 29.80 4.62 -15.52
C ASN A 362 30.87 4.29 -16.55
N ALA A 363 31.95 5.02 -16.51
CA ALA A 363 33.14 4.77 -17.34
C ALA A 363 34.42 4.64 -16.50
N ILE A 364 35.15 3.57 -16.74
CA ILE A 364 36.44 3.30 -16.11
C ILE A 364 37.58 3.47 -17.15
N THR A 365 37.27 3.22 -18.42
CA THR A 365 38.27 3.27 -19.49
C THR A 365 38.17 4.57 -20.28
N PRO A 366 39.31 5.06 -20.83
CA PRO A 366 39.35 6.23 -21.70
C PRO A 366 38.43 6.09 -22.92
N GLU A 367 38.33 4.88 -23.49
CA GLU A 367 37.51 4.60 -24.68
C GLU A 367 36.04 4.84 -24.40
N THR A 368 35.52 4.33 -23.24
CA THR A 368 34.11 4.55 -22.82
C THR A 368 33.87 6.04 -22.55
N LEU A 369 34.84 6.71 -21.92
CA LEU A 369 34.74 8.15 -21.64
C LEU A 369 34.71 8.97 -22.95
N ALA A 370 35.51 8.61 -23.94
CA ALA A 370 35.48 9.25 -25.24
C ALA A 370 34.11 9.09 -25.92
N GLN A 371 33.53 7.89 -25.92
CA GLN A 371 32.22 7.63 -26.49
C GLN A 371 31.13 8.45 -25.77
N LEU A 372 31.17 8.57 -24.43
CA LEU A 372 30.20 9.38 -23.65
C LEU A 372 30.36 10.89 -24.01
N THR A 373 31.59 11.36 -24.17
CA THR A 373 31.85 12.74 -24.58
C THR A 373 31.37 13.02 -26.01
N GLU A 374 31.52 12.05 -26.91
CA GLU A 374 30.97 12.15 -28.26
C GLU A 374 29.45 12.17 -28.29
N CYS A 375 28.75 11.42 -27.41
CA CYS A 375 27.30 11.51 -27.26
C CYS A 375 26.85 12.94 -27.00
N ARG A 376 27.59 13.73 -26.21
CA ARG A 376 27.25 15.13 -25.91
C ARG A 376 27.15 16.00 -27.18
N SER A 377 28.02 15.77 -28.14
CA SER A 377 28.00 16.53 -29.40
C SER A 377 27.01 15.99 -30.43
N ARG A 378 26.62 14.70 -30.29
CA ARG A 378 25.78 14.00 -31.26
C ARG A 378 24.29 14.08 -30.96
N PHE A 379 23.92 14.15 -29.66
CA PHE A 379 22.53 14.16 -29.20
C PHE A 379 22.24 15.42 -28.42
N ALA A 380 20.96 15.85 -28.46
CA ALA A 380 20.49 16.97 -27.66
C ALA A 380 20.18 16.50 -26.23
N PHE A 381 20.82 17.13 -25.24
CA PHE A 381 20.55 16.91 -23.82
C PHE A 381 20.17 18.23 -23.15
N SER A 382 19.15 18.22 -22.30
CA SER A 382 18.81 19.34 -21.42
C SER A 382 19.83 19.48 -20.28
N ARG A 383 20.43 18.37 -19.88
CA ARG A 383 21.51 18.33 -18.89
C ARG A 383 22.57 17.31 -19.27
N TRP A 384 23.83 17.71 -19.18
CA TRP A 384 24.97 16.82 -19.26
C TRP A 384 25.95 17.17 -18.14
N GLU A 385 26.20 16.22 -17.24
CA GLU A 385 27.06 16.40 -16.07
C GLU A 385 28.01 15.22 -15.96
N MET A 386 29.27 15.47 -15.59
CA MET A 386 30.24 14.44 -15.34
C MET A 386 30.93 14.69 -14.01
N VAL A 387 31.05 13.66 -13.21
CA VAL A 387 31.84 13.65 -11.97
C VAL A 387 32.79 12.47 -11.97
N GLN A 388 33.98 12.65 -11.40
CA GLN A 388 34.95 11.59 -11.16
C GLN A 388 34.88 11.21 -9.67
N VAL A 389 34.79 9.92 -9.40
CA VAL A 389 34.82 9.37 -8.05
C VAL A 389 36.05 8.50 -7.88
N SER A 390 36.88 8.80 -6.89
CA SER A 390 38.06 8.02 -6.52
C SER A 390 37.88 7.50 -5.09
N VAL A 391 37.99 6.19 -4.89
CA VAL A 391 37.82 5.52 -3.62
C VAL A 391 39.11 4.88 -3.16
N THR A 392 39.50 5.14 -1.92
CA THR A 392 40.63 4.47 -1.27
C THR A 392 40.14 3.76 -0.01
N ALA A 393 40.16 2.43 -0.02
CA ALA A 393 39.77 1.62 1.12
C ALA A 393 41.03 1.30 1.97
N TYR A 394 40.86 1.20 3.29
CA TYR A 394 41.94 0.84 4.22
C TYR A 394 41.74 -0.59 4.72
N HIS A 395 42.74 -1.44 4.47
CA HIS A 395 42.72 -2.84 4.86
C HIS A 395 43.72 -3.14 6.00
N PRO A 396 43.39 -4.02 6.95
CA PRO A 396 44.32 -4.41 8.00
C PRO A 396 45.49 -5.23 7.42
N VAL A 397 46.71 -4.87 7.82
CA VAL A 397 47.95 -5.59 7.49
C VAL A 397 48.78 -5.62 8.76
N GLY A 398 48.73 -6.73 9.52
CA GLY A 398 49.22 -6.79 10.85
C GLY A 398 48.52 -5.76 11.76
N ASP A 399 49.33 -4.97 12.48
CA ASP A 399 48.82 -3.92 13.38
C ASP A 399 48.49 -2.58 12.65
N TYR A 400 48.67 -2.52 11.35
CA TYR A 400 48.51 -1.30 10.55
C TYR A 400 47.27 -1.39 9.64
N ARG A 401 46.82 -0.24 9.18
CA ARG A 401 45.82 -0.12 8.12
C ARG A 401 46.44 0.50 6.87
N MET A 402 46.52 -0.28 5.81
CA MET A 402 47.14 0.14 4.54
C MET A 402 46.08 0.62 3.53
N PRO A 403 46.28 1.77 2.89
CA PRO A 403 45.39 2.25 1.84
C PRO A 403 45.54 1.40 0.58
N ARG A 404 44.42 1.09 -0.06
CA ARG A 404 44.32 0.47 -1.37
C ARG A 404 43.41 1.29 -2.25
N ALA A 405 43.94 2.01 -3.19
CA ALA A 405 43.20 2.81 -4.14
C ALA A 405 42.48 1.92 -5.18
N GLY A 406 41.21 2.21 -5.43
CA GLY A 406 40.48 1.70 -6.58
C GLY A 406 40.75 2.53 -7.83
N ASN A 407 40.38 2.02 -9.01
CA ASN A 407 40.38 2.81 -10.22
C ASN A 407 39.39 3.97 -10.12
N PRO A 408 39.72 5.17 -10.54
CA PRO A 408 38.77 6.25 -10.69
C PRO A 408 37.62 5.85 -11.62
N VAL A 409 36.39 6.22 -11.27
CA VAL A 409 35.21 5.99 -12.08
C VAL A 409 34.58 7.33 -12.45
N TYR A 410 34.37 7.54 -13.73
CA TYR A 410 33.59 8.68 -14.22
C TYR A 410 32.12 8.31 -14.25
N ILE A 411 31.27 9.14 -13.64
CA ILE A 411 29.84 9.00 -13.65
C ILE A 411 29.27 10.15 -14.47
N VAL A 412 28.63 9.83 -15.58
CA VAL A 412 28.06 10.79 -16.52
C VAL A 412 26.56 10.73 -16.43
N VAL A 413 25.90 11.88 -16.22
CA VAL A 413 24.47 12.06 -16.24
C VAL A 413 24.06 12.77 -17.52
N MET A 414 23.12 12.18 -18.23
CA MET A 414 22.53 12.72 -19.45
C MET A 414 21.01 12.76 -19.28
N GLU A 415 20.40 13.94 -19.42
CA GLU A 415 18.94 14.07 -19.47
C GLU A 415 18.55 14.49 -20.89
N GLY A 416 17.66 13.72 -21.49
CA GLY A 416 17.10 14.08 -22.77
C GLY A 416 16.21 15.34 -22.67
N GLY A 417 15.95 15.99 -23.80
CA GLY A 417 15.18 17.22 -23.88
C GLY A 417 15.96 18.35 -24.56
N GLN A 418 15.27 19.39 -24.98
CA GLN A 418 15.93 20.60 -25.49
C GLN A 418 16.51 21.38 -24.32
N ALA A 419 17.74 21.86 -24.45
CA ALA A 419 18.31 22.79 -23.49
C ALA A 419 17.40 24.03 -23.41
N GLU A 420 16.91 24.37 -22.21
CA GLU A 420 16.34 25.70 -21.99
C GLU A 420 17.46 26.72 -22.31
N CYS A 421 17.21 27.59 -23.29
CA CYS A 421 18.08 28.75 -23.50
C CYS A 421 17.96 29.62 -22.23
N THR A 422 18.90 29.43 -21.31
CA THR A 422 19.18 30.46 -20.32
C THR A 422 19.98 31.52 -21.03
N ASP A 423 19.27 32.56 -21.53
CA ASP A 423 19.89 33.84 -21.89
C ASP A 423 20.60 34.36 -20.62
N GLY A 424 21.94 34.42 -20.69
CA GLY A 424 22.84 34.83 -19.62
C GLY A 424 22.91 36.32 -19.41
#